data_970b3421095e27adc8aca3571b730eac
#
_entry.id   970b3421095e27adc8aca3571b730eac
#
_cell.length_a   1.000
_cell.length_b   1.000
_cell.length_c   1.000
_cell.angle_alpha   90.00
_cell.angle_beta   90.00
_cell.angle_gamma   90.00
#
_symmetry.space_group_name_H-M   'P 1'
#
loop_
_entity.id
_entity.type
_entity.pdbx_description
1 polymer ?
#
loop_
_entity_poly.entity_id
_entity_poly.type
_entity_poly.pdbx_seq_one_letter_code
_entity_poly.pdbx_strand_id
1 'polypeptide(L)'
;MKFKKLFVQILLLICSLFLLTSCVQLVPPVNNGGNTNDNEKQYPYELSLDICSYDFYQLSDELFEMPISSYDITIDNPMIASVSNSGYITTYMEGNANIYFVNKINDDYNTIIKLNTSKGIKVDYIDVGQGDAILVSLPNDEVMMIDAGAGLYYDENIAWQNIKNTLNKRGISTIDHLVITHNHGDHYGLVPNVVRNYRVLNCYDSGSIRTNWQYVNVMDSIANAGIKKQVVKVGDIIVEEGKLLVQVVGVQQSNNEDDNVNYQSIMIRIVYEDVAYMFTGDAGYREGDCENIALNSGLELKSNVLKVGHHGSMYSSGNQFLNAVKPEIAIITTSKDTETGHPHAQALNRLNKVNAEIYQSAVHGTITVSSNGKIIYIVTEKN
;
A
#
# COMPACT_ATOMS: atom_id res chain seq x y z
N MET A 1 -9.90 27.91 30.49
CA MET A 1 -8.62 27.71 29.76
C MET A 1 -7.76 26.53 30.23
N LYS A 2 -7.58 26.25 31.52
CA LYS A 2 -6.78 25.11 32.01
C LYS A 2 -7.44 23.73 31.78
N PHE A 3 -8.76 23.63 31.77
CA PHE A 3 -9.49 22.38 31.53
C PHE A 3 -9.44 21.91 30.07
N LYS A 4 -9.46 22.84 29.08
CA LYS A 4 -9.36 22.48 27.65
C LYS A 4 -7.98 21.91 27.28
N LYS A 5 -6.86 22.42 27.89
CA LYS A 5 -5.52 21.86 27.66
C LYS A 5 -5.37 20.42 28.16
N LEU A 6 -6.04 20.08 29.24
CA LEU A 6 -6.02 18.71 29.79
C LEU A 6 -6.86 17.75 28.93
N PHE A 7 -7.97 18.22 28.35
CA PHE A 7 -8.83 17.42 27.48
C PHE A 7 -8.17 17.10 26.14
N VAL A 8 -7.46 18.07 25.55
CA VAL A 8 -6.67 17.88 24.31
C VAL A 8 -5.48 16.94 24.57
N GLN A 9 -4.81 17.01 25.72
CA GLN A 9 -3.75 16.07 26.07
C GLN A 9 -4.27 14.65 26.36
N ILE A 10 -5.46 14.53 26.95
CA ILE A 10 -6.12 13.23 27.18
C ILE A 10 -6.67 12.66 25.87
N LEU A 11 -7.19 13.49 24.97
CA LEU A 11 -7.63 13.06 23.62
C LEU A 11 -6.44 12.58 22.78
N LEU A 12 -5.29 13.29 22.83
CA LEU A 12 -4.03 12.84 22.20
C LEU A 12 -3.51 11.52 22.79
N LEU A 13 -3.77 11.24 24.08
CA LEU A 13 -3.38 9.98 24.72
C LEU A 13 -4.35 8.83 24.39
N ILE A 14 -5.62 9.12 24.08
CA ILE A 14 -6.63 8.14 23.70
C ILE A 14 -6.58 7.89 22.19
N CYS A 15 -6.29 8.90 21.37
CA CYS A 15 -6.03 8.74 19.92
C CYS A 15 -4.76 7.94 19.63
N SER A 16 -3.77 7.91 20.53
CA SER A 16 -2.59 7.06 20.36
C SER A 16 -2.87 5.56 20.49
N LEU A 17 -4.10 5.16 20.84
CA LEU A 17 -4.51 3.75 20.91
C LEU A 17 -5.39 3.28 19.73
N PHE A 18 -5.84 4.16 18.85
CA PHE A 18 -6.83 3.79 17.80
C PHE A 18 -6.66 4.44 16.43
N LEU A 19 -5.59 5.20 16.19
CA LEU A 19 -5.35 5.76 14.86
C LEU A 19 -3.87 5.60 14.52
N LEU A 20 -3.57 4.83 13.51
CA LEU A 20 -2.39 5.04 12.67
C LEU A 20 -2.57 6.42 12.03
N THR A 21 -2.01 7.40 12.71
CA THR A 21 -2.32 8.79 12.55
C THR A 21 -1.71 9.33 11.27
N SER A 22 -2.56 9.83 10.37
CA SER A 22 -2.16 10.95 9.53
C SER A 22 -1.31 11.93 10.36
N CYS A 23 -0.13 12.33 9.89
CA CYS A 23 0.67 13.36 10.53
C CYS A 23 0.02 14.72 10.33
N VAL A 24 -0.94 15.01 11.16
CA VAL A 24 -1.38 16.38 11.40
C VAL A 24 -0.66 16.84 12.66
N GLN A 25 0.36 17.66 12.50
CA GLN A 25 0.98 18.33 13.63
C GLN A 25 0.14 19.57 13.97
N LEU A 26 -0.49 19.54 15.15
CA LEU A 26 -1.11 20.72 15.73
C LEU A 26 0.01 21.65 16.22
N VAL A 27 0.23 22.76 15.52
CA VAL A 27 1.05 23.85 16.04
C VAL A 27 0.14 24.71 16.93
N PRO A 28 0.50 24.95 18.20
CA PRO A 28 -0.31 25.83 19.05
C PRO A 28 -0.41 27.23 18.43
N PRO A 29 -1.54 27.96 18.62
CA PRO A 29 -1.74 29.26 18.02
C PRO A 29 -0.57 30.19 18.34
N VAL A 30 0.07 30.71 17.31
CA VAL A 30 1.13 31.71 17.44
C VAL A 30 0.46 33.05 17.76
N ASN A 31 0.65 33.52 18.98
CA ASN A 31 0.17 34.81 19.42
C ASN A 31 1.09 35.88 18.82
N ASN A 32 0.90 36.25 17.57
CA ASN A 32 1.60 37.37 16.94
C ASN A 32 0.98 38.69 17.40
N GLY A 33 1.42 39.16 18.56
CA GLY A 33 1.19 40.53 19.00
C GLY A 33 2.00 41.52 18.16
N GLY A 34 1.50 41.89 16.99
CA GLY A 34 2.11 42.87 16.12
C GLY A 34 1.05 43.58 15.29
N ASN A 35 1.05 44.89 15.31
CA ASN A 35 0.19 45.83 14.58
C ASN A 35 -0.25 45.30 13.21
N THR A 36 -1.53 44.97 13.09
CA THR A 36 -2.13 44.51 11.85
C THR A 36 -2.98 45.58 11.22
N ASN A 37 -2.83 45.82 9.93
CA ASN A 37 -3.82 46.51 9.11
C ASN A 37 -5.12 45.67 9.15
N ASP A 38 -6.23 46.34 9.46
CA ASP A 38 -7.56 45.77 9.76
C ASP A 38 -8.25 44.99 8.63
N ASN A 39 -7.54 44.51 7.60
CA ASN A 39 -8.13 43.84 6.44
C ASN A 39 -7.51 42.44 6.13
N GLU A 40 -6.59 41.91 6.92
CA GLU A 40 -6.08 40.56 6.71
C GLU A 40 -6.85 39.55 7.56
N LYS A 41 -7.42 38.53 6.90
CA LYS A 41 -8.06 37.41 7.59
C LYS A 41 -7.06 36.73 8.52
N GLN A 42 -7.43 36.55 9.78
CA GLN A 42 -6.62 35.81 10.74
C GLN A 42 -6.97 34.34 10.72
N TYR A 43 -5.96 33.51 10.85
CA TYR A 43 -6.08 32.04 10.94
C TYR A 43 -5.50 31.62 12.29
N PRO A 44 -6.32 31.56 13.36
CA PRO A 44 -5.87 31.21 14.69
C PRO A 44 -5.44 29.72 14.81
N TYR A 45 -5.88 28.87 13.87
CA TYR A 45 -5.50 27.46 13.83
C TYR A 45 -4.62 27.19 12.62
N GLU A 46 -3.48 26.57 12.87
CA GLU A 46 -2.54 26.12 11.83
C GLU A 46 -2.29 24.63 11.99
N LEU A 47 -2.46 23.88 10.89
CA LEU A 47 -2.16 22.46 10.77
C LEU A 47 -1.10 22.27 9.69
N SER A 48 -0.27 21.24 9.84
CA SER A 48 0.67 20.81 8.80
C SER A 48 0.31 19.42 8.34
N LEU A 49 0.31 19.21 7.03
CA LEU A 49 -0.01 17.93 6.40
C LEU A 49 1.05 17.59 5.36
N ASP A 50 1.82 16.52 5.62
CA ASP A 50 2.81 15.97 4.70
C ASP A 50 2.25 14.70 4.06
N ILE A 51 1.98 14.73 2.76
CA ILE A 51 1.33 13.62 2.03
C ILE A 51 2.01 13.34 0.70
N CYS A 52 1.67 12.19 0.07
CA CYS A 52 2.21 11.86 -1.24
C CYS A 52 1.60 12.74 -2.34
N SER A 53 2.39 13.05 -3.37
CA SER A 53 1.87 13.58 -4.63
C SER A 53 1.09 12.51 -5.41
N TYR A 54 0.18 12.96 -6.30
CA TYR A 54 -0.67 12.08 -7.13
C TYR A 54 -1.55 11.11 -6.32
N ASP A 55 -2.14 11.59 -5.21
CA ASP A 55 -2.96 10.76 -4.32
C ASP A 55 -4.21 11.49 -3.82
N PHE A 56 -5.00 10.82 -2.98
CA PHE A 56 -6.28 11.31 -2.48
C PHE A 56 -6.33 11.16 -0.96
N TYR A 57 -6.81 12.20 -0.27
CA TYR A 57 -6.90 12.23 1.19
C TYR A 57 -8.23 12.82 1.63
N GLN A 58 -8.86 12.21 2.63
CA GLN A 58 -10.06 12.75 3.27
C GLN A 58 -9.68 13.34 4.63
N LEU A 59 -9.97 14.62 4.81
CA LEU A 59 -9.84 15.27 6.11
C LEU A 59 -10.99 14.83 7.03
N SER A 60 -10.67 14.59 8.31
CA SER A 60 -11.67 14.33 9.34
C SER A 60 -12.20 15.61 9.94
N ASP A 61 -13.51 15.66 10.24
CA ASP A 61 -14.12 16.76 11.00
C ASP A 61 -13.47 16.99 12.37
N GLU A 62 -12.87 15.96 12.96
CA GLU A 62 -12.18 16.03 14.26
C GLU A 62 -10.94 16.93 14.25
N LEU A 63 -10.40 17.25 13.07
CA LEU A 63 -9.28 18.18 12.92
C LEU A 63 -9.70 19.64 13.12
N PHE A 64 -10.98 19.95 13.16
CA PHE A 64 -11.53 21.28 13.17
C PHE A 64 -12.38 21.51 14.42
N GLU A 65 -12.50 22.79 14.84
CA GLU A 65 -13.42 23.16 15.94
C GLU A 65 -14.90 23.09 15.51
N MET A 66 -15.16 23.17 14.20
CA MET A 66 -16.49 23.09 13.59
C MET A 66 -16.47 22.09 12.44
N PRO A 67 -17.59 21.45 12.06
CA PRO A 67 -17.64 20.56 10.91
C PRO A 67 -17.12 21.22 9.62
N ILE A 68 -16.44 20.49 8.76
CA ILE A 68 -15.84 20.97 7.50
C ILE A 68 -16.87 21.72 6.63
N SER A 69 -18.13 21.30 6.64
CA SER A 69 -19.23 21.93 5.93
C SER A 69 -19.51 23.40 6.36
N SER A 70 -19.00 23.79 7.52
CA SER A 70 -19.14 25.16 8.07
C SER A 70 -18.09 26.14 7.51
N TYR A 71 -17.19 25.68 6.64
CA TYR A 71 -16.13 26.47 6.08
C TYR A 71 -16.30 26.74 4.58
N ASP A 72 -15.85 27.90 4.13
CA ASP A 72 -15.48 28.13 2.74
C ASP A 72 -14.01 27.73 2.57
N ILE A 73 -13.74 26.85 1.60
CA ILE A 73 -12.43 26.23 1.45
C ILE A 73 -11.78 26.73 0.16
N THR A 74 -10.55 27.20 0.25
CA THR A 74 -9.75 27.63 -0.90
C THR A 74 -8.31 27.13 -0.78
N ILE A 75 -7.60 27.10 -1.89
CA ILE A 75 -6.19 26.72 -1.96
C ILE A 75 -5.42 27.75 -2.77
N ASP A 76 -4.22 28.11 -2.32
CA ASP A 76 -3.39 29.12 -2.98
C ASP A 76 -2.64 28.56 -4.21
N ASN A 77 -2.36 27.26 -4.24
CA ASN A 77 -1.67 26.63 -5.35
C ASN A 77 -2.44 25.42 -5.92
N PRO A 78 -3.38 25.65 -6.86
CA PRO A 78 -4.17 24.58 -7.45
C PRO A 78 -3.38 23.65 -8.38
N MET A 79 -2.11 23.94 -8.70
CA MET A 79 -1.21 23.04 -9.41
C MET A 79 -0.74 21.89 -8.52
N ILE A 80 -0.60 22.14 -7.21
CA ILE A 80 -0.15 21.14 -6.24
C ILE A 80 -1.30 20.23 -5.84
N ALA A 81 -2.46 20.80 -5.53
CA ALA A 81 -3.62 20.06 -5.08
C ALA A 81 -4.95 20.79 -5.36
N SER A 82 -6.04 20.05 -5.24
CA SER A 82 -7.38 20.62 -5.09
C SER A 82 -8.01 20.11 -3.80
N VAL A 83 -9.00 20.83 -3.29
CA VAL A 83 -9.76 20.45 -2.11
C VAL A 83 -11.25 20.66 -2.37
N SER A 84 -12.06 19.65 -2.05
CA SER A 84 -13.52 19.75 -2.15
C SER A 84 -14.13 20.40 -0.90
N ASN A 85 -15.39 20.86 -1.01
CA ASN A 85 -16.14 21.38 0.14
C ASN A 85 -16.40 20.36 1.25
N SER A 86 -16.18 19.07 0.97
CA SER A 86 -16.26 18.00 1.96
C SER A 86 -14.89 17.65 2.57
N GLY A 87 -13.83 18.41 2.27
CA GLY A 87 -12.49 18.18 2.79
C GLY A 87 -11.73 17.06 2.09
N TYR A 88 -12.14 16.67 0.87
CA TYR A 88 -11.42 15.70 0.08
C TYR A 88 -10.29 16.38 -0.71
N ILE A 89 -9.05 16.05 -0.39
CA ILE A 89 -7.86 16.60 -1.03
C ILE A 89 -7.42 15.66 -2.16
N THR A 90 -7.15 16.21 -3.33
CA THR A 90 -6.50 15.50 -4.46
C THR A 90 -5.18 16.19 -4.76
N THR A 91 -4.08 15.47 -4.72
CA THR A 91 -2.73 15.99 -5.00
C THR A 91 -2.30 15.68 -6.42
N TYR A 92 -1.64 16.63 -7.08
CA TYR A 92 -1.26 16.53 -8.50
C TYR A 92 0.25 16.55 -8.74
N MET A 93 1.01 17.25 -7.87
CA MET A 93 2.46 17.43 -8.02
C MET A 93 3.12 17.53 -6.66
N GLU A 94 4.44 17.42 -6.66
CA GLU A 94 5.26 17.77 -5.51
C GLU A 94 5.30 19.28 -5.29
N GLY A 95 5.34 19.68 -4.04
CA GLY A 95 5.47 21.08 -3.64
C GLY A 95 4.67 21.45 -2.42
N ASN A 96 4.51 22.75 -2.22
CA ASN A 96 3.80 23.28 -1.07
C ASN A 96 2.57 24.08 -1.51
N ALA A 97 1.51 23.96 -0.74
CA ALA A 97 0.30 24.77 -0.88
C ALA A 97 -0.28 25.07 0.50
N ASN A 98 -1.05 26.17 0.60
CA ASN A 98 -1.84 26.44 1.78
C ASN A 98 -3.32 26.25 1.45
N ILE A 99 -4.02 25.50 2.30
CA ILE A 99 -5.47 25.33 2.21
C ILE A 99 -6.07 26.18 3.31
N TYR A 100 -6.94 27.10 2.92
CA TYR A 100 -7.60 28.03 3.81
C TYR A 100 -9.04 27.60 4.07
N PHE A 101 -9.35 27.40 5.34
CA PHE A 101 -10.68 27.10 5.83
C PHE A 101 -11.21 28.36 6.54
N VAL A 102 -12.08 29.09 5.89
CA VAL A 102 -12.71 30.31 6.43
C VAL A 102 -14.07 29.94 6.96
N ASN A 103 -14.27 30.09 8.28
CA ASN A 103 -15.54 29.76 8.88
C ASN A 103 -16.60 30.80 8.48
N LYS A 104 -17.80 30.31 8.10
CA LYS A 104 -18.91 31.14 7.58
C LYS A 104 -19.57 32.02 8.63
N ILE A 105 -19.30 31.80 9.92
CA ILE A 105 -20.02 32.42 11.03
C ILE A 105 -19.05 33.23 11.90
N ASN A 106 -17.86 32.70 12.20
CA ASN A 106 -16.92 33.33 13.13
C ASN A 106 -15.46 33.10 12.69
N ASP A 107 -14.74 34.17 12.43
CA ASP A 107 -13.34 34.14 12.00
C ASP A 107 -12.38 33.54 13.05
N ASP A 108 -12.79 33.52 14.34
CA ASP A 108 -12.00 32.85 15.38
C ASP A 108 -11.80 31.34 15.14
N TYR A 109 -12.55 30.73 14.23
CA TYR A 109 -12.45 29.32 13.84
C TYR A 109 -11.73 29.11 12.50
N ASN A 110 -11.23 30.19 11.87
CA ASN A 110 -10.47 30.06 10.63
C ASN A 110 -9.26 29.17 10.84
N THR A 111 -9.02 28.27 9.90
CA THR A 111 -7.93 27.28 9.95
C THR A 111 -7.13 27.33 8.66
N ILE A 112 -5.81 27.25 8.76
CA ILE A 112 -4.92 27.06 7.62
C ILE A 112 -4.27 25.69 7.72
N ILE A 113 -4.27 24.95 6.61
CA ILE A 113 -3.48 23.72 6.47
C ILE A 113 -2.30 24.01 5.56
N LYS A 114 -1.08 23.90 6.08
CA LYS A 114 0.15 23.90 5.31
C LYS A 114 0.35 22.51 4.73
N LEU A 115 0.07 22.38 3.44
CA LEU A 115 0.21 21.14 2.69
C LEU A 115 1.61 21.08 2.08
N ASN A 116 2.33 20.01 2.35
CA ASN A 116 3.56 19.63 1.65
C ASN A 116 3.34 18.30 0.97
N THR A 117 3.59 18.23 -0.34
CA THR A 117 3.48 17.01 -1.13
C THR A 117 4.84 16.58 -1.64
N SER A 118 5.15 15.31 -1.51
CA SER A 118 6.42 14.71 -1.93
C SER A 118 6.20 13.41 -2.68
N LYS A 119 7.21 12.95 -3.42
CA LYS A 119 7.19 11.59 -3.98
C LYS A 119 7.03 10.56 -2.87
N GLY A 120 6.46 9.43 -3.23
CA GLY A 120 6.25 8.35 -2.30
C GLY A 120 5.95 7.03 -3.00
N ILE A 121 5.86 5.97 -2.21
CA ILE A 121 5.40 4.66 -2.66
C ILE A 121 3.87 4.60 -2.55
N LYS A 122 3.22 4.02 -3.55
CA LYS A 122 1.81 3.62 -3.48
C LYS A 122 1.67 2.16 -3.85
N VAL A 123 0.97 1.42 -3.02
CA VAL A 123 0.70 0.00 -3.21
C VAL A 123 -0.80 -0.21 -3.23
N ASP A 124 -1.32 -0.61 -4.37
CA ASP A 124 -2.72 -1.01 -4.53
C ASP A 124 -2.82 -2.54 -4.46
N TYR A 125 -3.40 -3.08 -3.40
CA TYR A 125 -3.78 -4.48 -3.26
C TYR A 125 -5.17 -4.64 -3.87
N ILE A 126 -5.22 -5.06 -5.13
CA ILE A 126 -6.42 -5.05 -5.95
C ILE A 126 -7.35 -6.19 -5.54
N ASP A 127 -8.65 -5.92 -5.40
CA ASP A 127 -9.65 -6.96 -5.14
C ASP A 127 -9.85 -7.85 -6.38
N VAL A 128 -9.19 -8.99 -6.37
CA VAL A 128 -9.30 -10.05 -7.40
C VAL A 128 -9.86 -11.36 -6.81
N GLY A 129 -10.53 -11.25 -5.68
CA GLY A 129 -10.97 -12.39 -4.88
C GLY A 129 -9.83 -12.98 -4.07
N GLN A 130 -9.81 -14.31 -3.91
CA GLN A 130 -8.69 -15.01 -3.29
C GLN A 130 -7.59 -15.20 -4.32
N GLY A 131 -6.68 -14.24 -4.39
CA GLY A 131 -5.57 -14.21 -5.33
C GLY A 131 -4.78 -12.91 -5.16
N ASP A 132 -3.68 -12.77 -5.88
CA ASP A 132 -2.85 -11.58 -5.84
C ASP A 132 -2.81 -10.83 -7.17
N ALA A 133 -3.07 -9.54 -7.09
CA ALA A 133 -2.74 -8.55 -8.10
C ALA A 133 -2.37 -7.27 -7.37
N ILE A 134 -1.09 -6.96 -7.32
CA ILE A 134 -0.58 -5.85 -6.52
C ILE A 134 0.17 -4.90 -7.43
N LEU A 135 -0.24 -3.64 -7.42
CA LEU A 135 0.37 -2.58 -8.20
C LEU A 135 1.19 -1.68 -7.27
N VAL A 136 2.47 -1.47 -7.58
CA VAL A 136 3.36 -0.61 -6.83
C VAL A 136 3.84 0.52 -7.74
N SER A 137 3.46 1.76 -7.41
CA SER A 137 4.07 2.95 -7.99
C SER A 137 5.25 3.35 -7.12
N LEU A 138 6.45 3.30 -7.69
CA LEU A 138 7.70 3.59 -7.00
C LEU A 138 8.02 5.10 -7.06
N PRO A 139 8.79 5.65 -6.10
CA PRO A 139 9.09 7.08 -6.05
C PRO A 139 10.03 7.57 -7.17
N ASN A 140 10.64 6.67 -7.93
CA ASN A 140 11.45 6.96 -9.13
C ASN A 140 10.64 6.92 -10.43
N ASP A 141 9.31 6.94 -10.33
CA ASP A 141 8.34 6.89 -11.44
C ASP A 141 8.27 5.53 -12.16
N GLU A 142 8.99 4.51 -11.71
CA GLU A 142 8.84 3.14 -12.18
C GLU A 142 7.61 2.46 -11.57
N VAL A 143 7.05 1.52 -12.31
CA VAL A 143 5.88 0.75 -11.92
C VAL A 143 6.23 -0.72 -11.81
N MET A 144 5.92 -1.30 -10.66
CA MET A 144 6.04 -2.74 -10.44
C MET A 144 4.65 -3.34 -10.29
N MET A 145 4.42 -4.48 -10.92
CA MET A 145 3.26 -5.33 -10.70
C MET A 145 3.72 -6.66 -10.13
N ILE A 146 3.22 -7.01 -8.94
CA ILE A 146 3.49 -8.28 -8.29
C ILE A 146 2.22 -9.12 -8.43
N ASP A 147 2.32 -10.16 -9.23
CA ASP A 147 1.23 -11.03 -9.66
C ASP A 147 0.11 -10.32 -10.43
N ALA A 148 -0.66 -11.07 -11.15
CA ALA A 148 -1.89 -10.70 -11.82
C ALA A 148 -2.78 -11.96 -11.91
N GLY A 149 -3.40 -12.31 -10.79
CA GLY A 149 -4.26 -13.46 -10.69
C GLY A 149 -5.74 -13.11 -10.58
N ALA A 150 -6.54 -14.16 -10.52
CA ALA A 150 -7.94 -14.10 -10.14
C ALA A 150 -8.26 -15.33 -9.29
N GLY A 151 -8.97 -15.14 -8.20
CA GLY A 151 -9.37 -16.22 -7.31
C GLY A 151 -10.19 -17.28 -8.04
N LEU A 152 -10.00 -18.54 -7.69
CA LEU A 152 -10.59 -19.71 -8.37
C LEU A 152 -12.13 -19.62 -8.51
N TYR A 153 -12.80 -18.99 -7.54
CA TYR A 153 -14.27 -18.79 -7.51
C TYR A 153 -14.68 -17.33 -7.71
N TYR A 154 -13.77 -16.53 -8.23
CA TYR A 154 -14.03 -15.13 -8.53
C TYR A 154 -14.17 -14.95 -10.05
N ASP A 155 -15.06 -14.09 -10.51
CA ASP A 155 -15.23 -13.84 -11.94
C ASP A 155 -13.98 -13.16 -12.51
N GLU A 156 -13.26 -13.87 -13.40
CA GLU A 156 -12.06 -13.37 -14.05
C GLU A 156 -12.27 -12.03 -14.78
N ASN A 157 -13.48 -11.79 -15.32
CA ASN A 157 -13.79 -10.53 -15.98
C ASN A 157 -13.88 -9.39 -14.96
N ILE A 158 -14.42 -9.65 -13.76
CA ILE A 158 -14.46 -8.66 -12.67
C ILE A 158 -13.04 -8.41 -12.18
N ALA A 159 -12.25 -9.44 -11.91
CA ALA A 159 -10.86 -9.33 -11.51
C ALA A 159 -10.04 -8.52 -12.53
N TRP A 160 -10.15 -8.87 -13.80
CA TRP A 160 -9.50 -8.12 -14.88
C TRP A 160 -9.95 -6.66 -14.94
N GLN A 161 -11.24 -6.39 -14.77
CA GLN A 161 -11.76 -5.03 -14.79
C GLN A 161 -11.23 -4.22 -13.59
N ASN A 162 -11.11 -4.81 -12.41
CA ASN A 162 -10.54 -4.17 -11.23
C ASN A 162 -9.05 -3.83 -11.44
N ILE A 163 -8.26 -4.76 -12.01
CA ILE A 163 -6.87 -4.49 -12.41
C ILE A 163 -6.81 -3.32 -13.38
N LYS A 164 -7.60 -3.37 -14.46
CA LYS A 164 -7.62 -2.34 -15.49
C LYS A 164 -8.04 -0.98 -14.95
N ASN A 165 -9.06 -0.94 -14.10
CA ASN A 165 -9.53 0.29 -13.47
C ASN A 165 -8.44 0.92 -12.59
N THR A 166 -7.71 0.11 -11.82
CA THR A 166 -6.61 0.58 -10.97
C THR A 166 -5.47 1.15 -11.80
N LEU A 167 -5.03 0.43 -12.85
CA LEU A 167 -3.99 0.91 -13.77
C LEU A 167 -4.41 2.23 -14.44
N ASN A 168 -5.65 2.32 -14.93
CA ASN A 168 -6.20 3.53 -15.55
C ASN A 168 -6.29 4.70 -14.56
N LYS A 169 -6.76 4.45 -13.32
CA LYS A 169 -6.83 5.47 -12.26
C LYS A 169 -5.46 6.05 -11.93
N ARG A 170 -4.39 5.22 -12.02
CA ARG A 170 -3.01 5.65 -11.83
C ARG A 170 -2.35 6.21 -13.10
N GLY A 171 -3.05 6.22 -14.24
CA GLY A 171 -2.50 6.69 -15.53
C GLY A 171 -1.38 5.81 -16.09
N ILE A 172 -1.33 4.53 -15.68
CA ILE A 172 -0.25 3.62 -16.04
C ILE A 172 -0.49 3.03 -17.42
N SER A 173 0.52 3.12 -18.28
CA SER A 173 0.58 2.51 -19.61
C SER A 173 1.76 1.55 -19.76
N THR A 174 2.76 1.68 -18.89
CA THR A 174 3.97 0.84 -18.87
C THR A 174 4.14 0.24 -17.47
N ILE A 175 4.50 -1.03 -17.43
CA ILE A 175 4.91 -1.77 -16.23
C ILE A 175 6.39 -2.11 -16.41
N ASP A 176 7.25 -1.50 -15.59
CA ASP A 176 8.71 -1.67 -15.69
C ASP A 176 9.13 -3.04 -15.18
N HIS A 177 8.45 -3.52 -14.13
CA HIS A 177 8.78 -4.74 -13.43
C HIS A 177 7.52 -5.57 -13.20
N LEU A 178 7.36 -6.69 -13.90
CA LEU A 178 6.34 -7.70 -13.61
C LEU A 178 7.00 -8.83 -12.81
N VAL A 179 6.51 -9.11 -11.62
CA VAL A 179 6.96 -10.23 -10.79
C VAL A 179 5.88 -11.28 -10.77
N ILE A 180 6.22 -12.52 -11.10
CA ILE A 180 5.37 -13.69 -10.91
C ILE A 180 5.93 -14.43 -9.70
N THR A 181 5.21 -14.34 -8.57
CA THR A 181 5.74 -14.92 -7.31
C THR A 181 5.86 -16.43 -7.39
N HIS A 182 4.83 -17.10 -7.92
CA HIS A 182 4.83 -18.54 -8.14
C HIS A 182 3.76 -18.97 -9.16
N ASN A 183 3.73 -20.25 -9.49
CA ASN A 183 2.98 -20.77 -10.64
C ASN A 183 1.58 -21.29 -10.30
N HIS A 184 0.78 -20.53 -9.51
CA HIS A 184 -0.65 -20.80 -9.31
C HIS A 184 -1.53 -19.80 -10.10
N GLY A 185 -2.71 -20.26 -10.53
CA GLY A 185 -3.60 -19.50 -11.39
C GLY A 185 -4.10 -18.19 -10.75
N ASP A 186 -4.32 -18.18 -9.45
CA ASP A 186 -4.71 -17.03 -8.64
C ASP A 186 -3.58 -16.00 -8.43
N HIS A 187 -2.38 -16.26 -8.99
CA HIS A 187 -1.25 -15.33 -9.03
C HIS A 187 -0.84 -14.93 -10.46
N TYR A 188 -0.87 -15.85 -11.43
CA TYR A 188 -0.44 -15.52 -12.79
C TYR A 188 -1.53 -15.56 -13.85
N GLY A 189 -2.75 -16.01 -13.53
CA GLY A 189 -3.79 -16.32 -14.52
C GLY A 189 -4.16 -15.19 -15.46
N LEU A 190 -4.10 -13.94 -15.02
CA LEU A 190 -4.37 -12.74 -15.80
C LEU A 190 -3.12 -12.05 -16.38
N VAL A 191 -1.92 -12.60 -16.16
CA VAL A 191 -0.69 -12.08 -16.80
C VAL A 191 -0.81 -11.98 -18.31
N PRO A 192 -1.40 -12.93 -19.06
CA PRO A 192 -1.60 -12.77 -20.50
C PRO A 192 -2.48 -11.57 -20.88
N ASN A 193 -3.43 -11.20 -20.02
CA ASN A 193 -4.26 -10.00 -20.22
C ASN A 193 -3.45 -8.73 -20.00
N VAL A 194 -2.61 -8.69 -18.96
CA VAL A 194 -1.69 -7.56 -18.68
C VAL A 194 -0.76 -7.35 -19.87
N VAL A 195 -0.05 -8.38 -20.29
CA VAL A 195 0.96 -8.33 -21.37
C VAL A 195 0.35 -7.92 -22.72
N ARG A 196 -0.91 -8.27 -22.99
CA ARG A 196 -1.61 -7.85 -24.23
C ARG A 196 -2.05 -6.40 -24.22
N ASN A 197 -2.31 -5.81 -23.07
CA ASN A 197 -2.92 -4.48 -22.96
C ASN A 197 -1.95 -3.39 -22.49
N TYR A 198 -0.85 -3.76 -21.86
CA TYR A 198 0.13 -2.82 -21.32
C TYR A 198 1.54 -3.18 -21.79
N ARG A 199 2.40 -2.18 -21.89
CA ARG A 199 3.82 -2.40 -22.16
C ARG A 199 4.50 -2.90 -20.90
N VAL A 200 5.04 -4.13 -20.93
CA VAL A 200 5.83 -4.72 -19.84
C VAL A 200 7.28 -4.78 -20.28
N LEU A 201 8.22 -4.29 -19.45
CA LEU A 201 9.63 -4.22 -19.83
C LEU A 201 10.42 -5.43 -19.34
N ASN A 202 10.25 -5.79 -18.07
CA ASN A 202 10.96 -6.90 -17.45
C ASN A 202 9.97 -7.81 -16.73
N CYS A 203 10.25 -9.11 -16.75
CA CYS A 203 9.52 -10.10 -15.98
C CYS A 203 10.50 -10.88 -15.09
N TYR A 204 10.13 -11.08 -13.83
CA TYR A 204 10.93 -11.81 -12.83
C TYR A 204 10.14 -13.02 -12.37
N ASP A 205 10.77 -14.19 -12.36
CA ASP A 205 10.18 -15.42 -11.86
C ASP A 205 11.19 -16.25 -11.04
N SER A 206 10.71 -17.30 -10.37
CA SER A 206 11.56 -18.20 -9.57
C SER A 206 12.47 -19.10 -10.42
N GLY A 207 12.24 -19.19 -11.74
CA GLY A 207 12.91 -20.13 -12.64
C GLY A 207 12.35 -21.54 -12.58
N SER A 208 11.34 -21.81 -11.78
CA SER A 208 10.67 -23.10 -11.71
C SER A 208 9.82 -23.35 -12.95
N ILE A 209 9.93 -24.54 -13.53
CA ILE A 209 9.25 -24.89 -14.79
C ILE A 209 8.06 -25.80 -14.47
N ARG A 210 6.95 -25.58 -15.15
CA ARG A 210 5.75 -26.41 -15.11
C ARG A 210 5.31 -26.77 -16.52
N THR A 211 4.61 -27.88 -16.67
CA THR A 211 4.15 -28.40 -17.98
C THR A 211 2.66 -28.20 -18.21
N ASN A 212 1.90 -27.72 -17.20
CA ASN A 212 0.47 -27.49 -17.38
C ASN A 212 0.23 -26.37 -18.40
N TRP A 213 -0.90 -26.45 -19.09
CA TRP A 213 -1.23 -25.54 -20.19
C TRP A 213 -1.34 -24.06 -19.78
N GLN A 214 -1.76 -23.79 -18.55
CA GLN A 214 -1.86 -22.41 -18.04
C GLN A 214 -0.47 -21.76 -17.92
N TYR A 215 0.48 -22.48 -17.32
CA TYR A 215 1.87 -22.03 -17.23
C TYR A 215 2.47 -21.78 -18.62
N VAL A 216 2.29 -22.72 -19.54
CA VAL A 216 2.80 -22.60 -20.91
C VAL A 216 2.20 -21.36 -21.59
N ASN A 217 0.88 -21.14 -21.49
CA ASN A 217 0.22 -19.97 -22.07
C ASN A 217 0.74 -18.64 -21.50
N VAL A 218 1.00 -18.58 -20.20
CA VAL A 218 1.58 -17.38 -19.56
C VAL A 218 3.00 -17.13 -20.06
N MET A 219 3.86 -18.16 -20.08
CA MET A 219 5.24 -18.04 -20.55
C MET A 219 5.32 -17.70 -22.04
N ASP A 220 4.47 -18.29 -22.87
CA ASP A 220 4.34 -17.94 -24.29
C ASP A 220 3.90 -16.50 -24.51
N SER A 221 2.97 -16.01 -23.69
CA SER A 221 2.52 -14.61 -23.79
C SER A 221 3.66 -13.62 -23.48
N ILE A 222 4.49 -13.91 -22.50
CA ILE A 222 5.67 -13.13 -22.11
C ILE A 222 6.71 -13.17 -23.25
N ALA A 223 7.02 -14.38 -23.74
CA ALA A 223 7.99 -14.56 -24.82
C ALA A 223 7.57 -13.88 -26.13
N ASN A 224 6.30 -14.05 -26.54
CA ASN A 224 5.75 -13.44 -27.76
C ASN A 224 5.70 -11.90 -27.70
N ALA A 225 5.59 -11.33 -26.51
CA ALA A 225 5.67 -9.89 -26.30
C ALA A 225 7.11 -9.35 -26.28
N GLY A 226 8.13 -10.23 -26.37
CA GLY A 226 9.54 -9.84 -26.31
C GLY A 226 9.99 -9.33 -24.95
N ILE A 227 9.29 -9.69 -23.87
CA ILE A 227 9.61 -9.24 -22.52
C ILE A 227 10.86 -9.96 -22.01
N LYS A 228 11.79 -9.19 -21.42
CA LYS A 228 13.00 -9.76 -20.82
C LYS A 228 12.65 -10.51 -19.54
N LYS A 229 12.69 -11.84 -19.59
CA LYS A 229 12.50 -12.69 -18.41
C LYS A 229 13.81 -12.91 -17.65
N GLN A 230 13.78 -12.77 -16.33
CA GLN A 230 14.90 -12.93 -15.42
C GLN A 230 14.52 -13.87 -14.28
N VAL A 231 15.40 -14.83 -14.00
CA VAL A 231 15.27 -15.72 -12.84
C VAL A 231 15.96 -15.05 -11.66
N VAL A 232 15.24 -14.92 -10.55
CA VAL A 232 15.76 -14.22 -9.36
C VAL A 232 16.26 -15.20 -8.30
N LYS A 233 17.15 -14.68 -7.44
CA LYS A 233 17.74 -15.37 -6.29
C LYS A 233 17.63 -14.50 -5.04
N VAL A 234 17.74 -15.13 -3.88
CA VAL A 234 17.82 -14.40 -2.60
C VAL A 234 19.02 -13.44 -2.64
N GLY A 235 18.77 -12.20 -2.28
CA GLY A 235 19.74 -11.11 -2.29
C GLY A 235 19.75 -10.27 -3.57
N ASP A 236 19.10 -10.72 -4.65
CA ASP A 236 19.02 -9.93 -5.89
C ASP A 236 18.30 -8.60 -5.64
N ILE A 237 18.85 -7.55 -6.21
CA ILE A 237 18.28 -6.20 -6.19
C ILE A 237 17.62 -5.94 -7.54
N ILE A 238 16.31 -5.65 -7.52
CA ILE A 238 15.52 -5.31 -8.71
C ILE A 238 15.63 -3.82 -9.02
N VAL A 239 15.50 -2.98 -7.98
CA VAL A 239 15.63 -1.52 -8.07
C VAL A 239 16.46 -1.02 -6.89
N GLU A 240 17.41 -0.11 -7.17
CA GLU A 240 18.13 0.63 -6.13
C GLU A 240 18.39 2.05 -6.64
N GLU A 241 17.77 3.04 -6.00
CA GLU A 241 17.94 4.43 -6.33
C GLU A 241 17.77 5.32 -5.09
N GLY A 242 18.83 6.02 -4.69
CA GLY A 242 18.83 6.87 -3.51
C GLY A 242 18.49 6.08 -2.23
N LYS A 243 17.30 6.26 -1.69
CA LYS A 243 16.81 5.52 -0.53
C LYS A 243 15.71 4.49 -0.87
N LEU A 244 15.45 4.29 -2.15
CA LEU A 244 14.60 3.23 -2.63
C LEU A 244 15.44 1.96 -2.82
N LEU A 245 14.97 0.85 -2.25
CA LEU A 245 15.52 -0.48 -2.45
C LEU A 245 14.39 -1.48 -2.67
N VAL A 246 14.47 -2.25 -3.75
CA VAL A 246 13.61 -3.41 -4.04
C VAL A 246 14.47 -4.65 -4.08
N GLN A 247 14.32 -5.54 -3.11
CA GLN A 247 15.20 -6.69 -2.93
C GLN A 247 14.42 -7.99 -2.74
N VAL A 248 14.91 -9.06 -3.37
CA VAL A 248 14.42 -10.43 -3.16
C VAL A 248 15.00 -10.97 -1.85
N VAL A 249 14.13 -11.32 -0.89
CA VAL A 249 14.55 -11.80 0.43
C VAL A 249 14.28 -13.29 0.65
N GLY A 250 13.44 -13.89 -0.19
CA GLY A 250 13.14 -15.32 -0.16
C GLY A 250 12.72 -15.80 -1.54
N VAL A 251 13.21 -16.95 -1.96
CA VAL A 251 12.76 -17.69 -3.14
C VAL A 251 13.40 -19.07 -3.12
N GLN A 252 12.65 -20.07 -3.56
CA GLN A 252 13.16 -21.39 -3.82
C GLN A 252 12.88 -21.80 -5.28
N GLN A 253 13.87 -22.41 -5.90
CA GLN A 253 13.72 -23.00 -7.23
C GLN A 253 13.44 -24.50 -7.09
N SER A 254 12.47 -25.00 -7.83
CA SER A 254 12.29 -26.44 -8.02
C SER A 254 11.75 -26.74 -9.40
N ASN A 255 12.34 -27.74 -10.04
CA ASN A 255 11.86 -28.30 -11.31
C ASN A 255 11.13 -29.63 -11.09
N ASN A 256 10.92 -30.03 -9.84
CA ASN A 256 10.13 -31.23 -9.53
C ASN A 256 8.63 -30.82 -9.52
N GLU A 257 7.83 -31.42 -10.39
CA GLU A 257 6.40 -31.14 -10.52
C GLU A 257 5.58 -31.59 -9.30
N ASP A 258 6.11 -32.52 -8.51
CA ASP A 258 5.49 -33.00 -7.27
C ASP A 258 5.68 -32.03 -6.10
N ASP A 259 6.60 -31.04 -6.21
CA ASP A 259 6.84 -30.07 -5.16
C ASP A 259 5.67 -29.10 -5.05
N ASN A 260 5.36 -28.71 -3.83
CA ASN A 260 4.36 -27.69 -3.58
C ASN A 260 4.81 -26.35 -4.20
N VAL A 261 4.01 -25.84 -5.13
CA VAL A 261 4.30 -24.62 -5.90
C VAL A 261 4.45 -23.39 -4.99
N ASN A 262 3.75 -23.35 -3.87
CA ASN A 262 3.86 -22.25 -2.88
C ASN A 262 5.28 -22.10 -2.32
N TYR A 263 6.06 -23.20 -2.22
CA TYR A 263 7.46 -23.16 -1.78
C TYR A 263 8.38 -22.37 -2.73
N GLN A 264 7.90 -22.03 -3.93
CA GLN A 264 8.65 -21.29 -4.94
C GLN A 264 8.35 -19.79 -4.92
N SER A 265 7.52 -19.36 -3.99
CA SER A 265 7.11 -17.94 -3.87
C SER A 265 8.32 -17.03 -3.75
N ILE A 266 8.38 -16.03 -4.63
CA ILE A 266 9.34 -14.93 -4.51
C ILE A 266 8.84 -14.01 -3.41
N MET A 267 9.68 -13.80 -2.40
CA MET A 267 9.43 -12.80 -1.35
C MET A 267 10.24 -11.54 -1.66
N ILE A 268 9.56 -10.40 -1.70
CA ILE A 268 10.17 -9.10 -2.01
C ILE A 268 10.02 -8.17 -0.82
N ARG A 269 11.09 -7.50 -0.47
CA ARG A 269 11.08 -6.37 0.44
C ARG A 269 11.35 -5.08 -0.32
N ILE A 270 10.44 -4.11 -0.17
CA ILE A 270 10.61 -2.76 -0.73
C ILE A 270 10.80 -1.79 0.42
N VAL A 271 11.84 -0.97 0.34
CA VAL A 271 12.16 0.07 1.33
C VAL A 271 12.18 1.41 0.63
N TYR A 272 11.52 2.39 1.22
CA TYR A 272 11.67 3.79 0.85
C TYR A 272 11.78 4.64 2.10
N GLU A 273 12.92 5.32 2.27
CA GLU A 273 13.26 6.06 3.48
C GLU A 273 13.15 5.17 4.74
N ASP A 274 12.24 5.48 5.65
CA ASP A 274 12.04 4.77 6.93
C ASP A 274 10.91 3.73 6.87
N VAL A 275 10.21 3.59 5.73
CA VAL A 275 9.06 2.69 5.57
C VAL A 275 9.41 1.51 4.68
N ALA A 276 9.06 0.32 5.13
CA ALA A 276 9.29 -0.92 4.39
C ALA A 276 8.01 -1.74 4.22
N TYR A 277 7.93 -2.40 3.06
CA TYR A 277 6.84 -3.29 2.66
C TYR A 277 7.40 -4.69 2.42
N MET A 278 6.70 -5.73 2.88
CA MET A 278 7.03 -7.14 2.66
C MET A 278 5.93 -7.81 1.85
N PHE A 279 6.30 -8.35 0.70
CA PHE A 279 5.43 -9.14 -0.17
C PHE A 279 5.89 -10.57 -0.14
N THR A 280 5.00 -11.51 0.13
CA THR A 280 5.36 -12.90 0.45
C THR A 280 4.82 -13.92 -0.55
N GLY A 281 3.97 -13.49 -1.51
CA GLY A 281 3.20 -14.44 -2.30
C GLY A 281 2.49 -15.43 -1.39
N ASP A 282 2.66 -16.72 -1.64
CA ASP A 282 2.10 -17.80 -0.84
C ASP A 282 3.15 -18.57 -0.01
N ALA A 283 4.26 -17.88 0.29
CA ALA A 283 5.31 -18.45 1.15
C ALA A 283 4.75 -18.98 2.48
N GLY A 284 5.24 -20.11 2.90
CA GLY A 284 4.91 -20.73 4.17
C GLY A 284 6.12 -20.85 5.11
N TYR A 285 5.87 -21.37 6.32
CA TYR A 285 6.87 -21.46 7.38
C TYR A 285 7.39 -22.87 7.66
N ARG A 286 7.01 -23.88 6.84
CA ARG A 286 7.52 -25.25 6.98
C ARG A 286 9.01 -25.30 6.63
N GLU A 287 9.70 -26.32 7.11
CA GLU A 287 11.12 -26.53 6.78
C GLU A 287 11.32 -26.56 5.25
N GLY A 288 12.29 -25.77 4.78
CA GLY A 288 12.57 -25.63 3.36
C GLY A 288 11.68 -24.63 2.61
N ASP A 289 10.66 -24.04 3.25
CA ASP A 289 9.79 -23.04 2.64
C ASP A 289 10.41 -21.61 2.67
N CYS A 290 9.89 -20.71 1.88
CA CYS A 290 10.47 -19.39 1.63
C CYS A 290 10.58 -18.51 2.87
N GLU A 291 9.66 -18.60 3.86
CA GLU A 291 9.82 -17.88 5.13
C GLU A 291 11.09 -18.32 5.88
N ASN A 292 11.40 -19.64 5.90
CA ASN A 292 12.63 -20.14 6.52
C ASN A 292 13.87 -19.72 5.75
N ILE A 293 13.80 -19.72 4.41
CA ILE A 293 14.87 -19.23 3.55
C ILE A 293 15.15 -17.76 3.86
N ALA A 294 14.11 -16.92 3.92
CA ALA A 294 14.24 -15.51 4.26
C ALA A 294 14.85 -15.30 5.64
N LEU A 295 14.38 -16.02 6.67
CA LEU A 295 14.93 -15.96 8.03
C LEU A 295 16.42 -16.32 8.11
N ASN A 296 16.88 -17.25 7.27
CA ASN A 296 18.27 -17.71 7.23
C ASN A 296 19.14 -16.94 6.24
N SER A 297 18.59 -16.00 5.48
CA SER A 297 19.31 -15.24 4.44
C SER A 297 20.33 -14.25 5.01
N GLY A 298 20.17 -13.83 6.24
CA GLY A 298 20.95 -12.75 6.86
C GLY A 298 20.53 -11.35 6.40
N LEU A 299 19.46 -11.23 5.57
CA LEU A 299 18.93 -9.95 5.11
C LEU A 299 17.98 -9.35 6.15
N GLU A 300 17.82 -8.02 6.09
CA GLU A 300 16.84 -7.32 6.94
C GLU A 300 15.42 -7.65 6.48
N LEU A 301 14.56 -8.07 7.42
CA LEU A 301 13.16 -8.44 7.14
C LEU A 301 12.15 -7.48 7.76
N LYS A 302 12.56 -6.61 8.69
CA LYS A 302 11.65 -5.67 9.35
C LYS A 302 10.92 -4.83 8.32
N SER A 303 9.58 -4.82 8.40
CA SER A 303 8.72 -4.12 7.45
C SER A 303 7.43 -3.66 8.12
N ASN A 304 7.03 -2.42 7.86
CA ASN A 304 5.83 -1.82 8.46
C ASN A 304 4.54 -2.43 7.88
N VAL A 305 4.56 -2.75 6.58
CA VAL A 305 3.41 -3.32 5.86
C VAL A 305 3.74 -4.73 5.39
N LEU A 306 2.88 -5.67 5.69
CA LEU A 306 3.00 -7.07 5.27
C LEU A 306 1.81 -7.46 4.38
N LYS A 307 2.08 -7.90 3.13
CA LYS A 307 1.15 -8.77 2.42
C LYS A 307 1.22 -10.15 3.08
N VAL A 308 0.15 -10.56 3.71
CA VAL A 308 0.08 -11.82 4.45
C VAL A 308 0.20 -13.00 3.50
N GLY A 309 1.06 -13.96 3.83
CA GLY A 309 1.32 -15.12 3.00
C GLY A 309 0.08 -16.00 2.79
N HIS A 310 -0.07 -16.49 1.55
CA HIS A 310 -1.06 -17.48 1.16
C HIS A 310 -2.46 -17.14 1.65
N HIS A 311 -2.88 -15.90 1.39
CA HIS A 311 -4.22 -15.36 1.71
C HIS A 311 -4.66 -15.57 3.17
N GLY A 312 -3.71 -15.68 4.10
CA GLY A 312 -3.97 -16.00 5.51
C GLY A 312 -4.09 -17.49 5.81
N SER A 313 -3.40 -18.34 5.08
CA SER A 313 -3.29 -19.79 5.37
C SER A 313 -2.73 -20.05 6.76
N MET A 314 -3.21 -21.12 7.40
CA MET A 314 -2.64 -21.56 8.68
C MET A 314 -1.16 -21.97 8.57
N TYR A 315 -0.67 -22.24 7.37
CA TYR A 315 0.70 -22.69 7.09
C TYR A 315 1.65 -21.58 6.66
N SER A 316 1.19 -20.31 6.67
CA SER A 316 1.95 -19.12 6.30
C SER A 316 1.97 -18.10 7.43
N SER A 317 2.83 -17.09 7.33
CA SER A 317 3.01 -16.05 8.36
C SER A 317 3.30 -16.65 9.73
N GLY A 318 4.38 -17.46 9.80
CA GLY A 318 4.82 -18.17 11.01
C GLY A 318 5.29 -17.21 12.11
N ASN A 319 5.26 -17.65 13.38
CA ASN A 319 5.62 -16.79 14.50
C ASN A 319 7.05 -16.23 14.40
N GLN A 320 8.02 -17.02 13.93
CA GLN A 320 9.41 -16.57 13.79
C GLN A 320 9.52 -15.48 12.72
N PHE A 321 8.84 -15.69 11.59
CA PHE A 321 8.79 -14.72 10.49
C PHE A 321 8.11 -13.42 10.93
N LEU A 322 6.94 -13.49 11.56
CA LEU A 322 6.24 -12.30 12.06
C LEU A 322 7.04 -11.55 13.12
N ASN A 323 7.79 -12.25 13.97
CA ASN A 323 8.68 -11.61 14.95
C ASN A 323 9.88 -10.91 14.29
N ALA A 324 10.33 -11.37 13.13
CA ALA A 324 11.39 -10.72 12.34
C ALA A 324 10.83 -9.52 11.54
N VAL A 325 9.68 -9.69 10.90
CA VAL A 325 9.04 -8.63 10.10
C VAL A 325 8.46 -7.52 10.99
N LYS A 326 7.81 -7.86 12.08
CA LYS A 326 7.15 -6.92 13.04
C LYS A 326 6.21 -5.95 12.33
N PRO A 327 5.24 -6.44 11.55
CA PRO A 327 4.37 -5.57 10.78
C PRO A 327 3.44 -4.76 11.68
N GLU A 328 3.25 -3.49 11.34
CA GLU A 328 2.22 -2.62 11.92
C GLU A 328 0.88 -2.85 11.20
N ILE A 329 0.95 -3.12 9.89
CA ILE A 329 -0.19 -3.32 9.00
C ILE A 329 -0.05 -4.67 8.30
N ALA A 330 -1.12 -5.44 8.27
CA ALA A 330 -1.21 -6.74 7.59
C ALA A 330 -2.35 -6.73 6.57
N ILE A 331 -2.02 -6.93 5.30
CA ILE A 331 -2.98 -6.96 4.21
C ILE A 331 -3.23 -8.41 3.79
N ILE A 332 -4.49 -8.83 3.80
CA ILE A 332 -4.92 -10.16 3.37
C ILE A 332 -5.77 -10.03 2.10
N THR A 333 -5.27 -10.53 1.00
CA THR A 333 -5.99 -10.62 -0.28
C THR A 333 -6.81 -11.89 -0.31
N THR A 334 -8.11 -11.79 -0.14
CA THR A 334 -9.02 -12.95 -0.03
C THR A 334 -10.42 -12.56 -0.47
N SER A 335 -11.31 -13.52 -0.62
CA SER A 335 -12.74 -13.31 -0.89
C SER A 335 -13.61 -13.75 0.30
N LYS A 336 -14.88 -13.32 0.32
CA LYS A 336 -15.84 -13.76 1.34
C LYS A 336 -16.20 -15.24 1.18
N ASP A 337 -16.29 -15.68 -0.07
CA ASP A 337 -16.71 -17.03 -0.43
C ASP A 337 -15.47 -17.82 -0.86
N THR A 338 -14.78 -18.40 0.12
CA THR A 338 -13.59 -19.24 -0.10
C THR A 338 -13.83 -20.65 0.42
N GLU A 339 -13.70 -21.64 -0.45
CA GLU A 339 -13.77 -23.06 -0.05
C GLU A 339 -12.58 -23.49 0.81
N THR A 340 -11.46 -22.74 0.75
CA THR A 340 -10.25 -23.01 1.52
C THR A 340 -10.36 -22.53 2.97
N GLY A 341 -11.38 -21.72 3.31
CA GLY A 341 -11.58 -21.15 4.64
C GLY A 341 -10.58 -20.05 5.02
N HIS A 342 -9.87 -19.47 4.05
CA HIS A 342 -8.96 -18.36 4.29
C HIS A 342 -9.71 -17.03 4.56
N PRO A 343 -9.21 -16.18 5.48
CA PRO A 343 -8.05 -16.41 6.34
C PRO A 343 -8.37 -17.35 7.50
N HIS A 344 -7.48 -18.29 7.79
CA HIS A 344 -7.64 -19.19 8.92
C HIS A 344 -7.47 -18.47 10.26
N ALA A 345 -8.22 -18.89 11.27
CA ALA A 345 -8.15 -18.31 12.62
C ALA A 345 -6.72 -18.36 13.22
N GLN A 346 -5.93 -19.39 12.89
CA GLN A 346 -4.54 -19.51 13.33
C GLN A 346 -3.65 -18.40 12.77
N ALA A 347 -3.83 -18.00 11.50
CA ALA A 347 -3.10 -16.88 10.90
C ALA A 347 -3.51 -15.56 11.55
N LEU A 348 -4.81 -15.29 11.69
CA LEU A 348 -5.34 -14.10 12.35
C LEU A 348 -4.82 -13.99 13.80
N ASN A 349 -4.80 -15.10 14.55
CA ASN A 349 -4.29 -15.11 15.92
C ASN A 349 -2.77 -14.78 15.98
N ARG A 350 -1.97 -15.20 14.98
CA ARG A 350 -0.55 -14.86 14.94
C ARG A 350 -0.33 -13.38 14.63
N LEU A 351 -1.10 -12.81 13.69
CA LEU A 351 -1.06 -11.38 13.36
C LEU A 351 -1.48 -10.52 14.56
N ASN A 352 -2.55 -10.91 15.26
CA ASN A 352 -2.99 -10.21 16.47
C ASN A 352 -1.94 -10.24 17.59
N LYS A 353 -1.18 -11.33 17.73
CA LYS A 353 -0.10 -11.43 18.74
C LYS A 353 1.06 -10.45 18.50
N VAL A 354 1.30 -10.05 17.27
CA VAL A 354 2.30 -9.03 16.92
C VAL A 354 1.68 -7.62 16.83
N ASN A 355 0.40 -7.49 17.21
CA ASN A 355 -0.39 -6.25 17.17
C ASN A 355 -0.48 -5.60 15.78
N ALA A 356 -0.49 -6.40 14.71
CA ALA A 356 -0.70 -5.88 13.37
C ALA A 356 -2.17 -5.49 13.15
N GLU A 357 -2.42 -4.32 12.59
CA GLU A 357 -3.73 -3.92 12.11
C GLU A 357 -4.06 -4.66 10.82
N ILE A 358 -5.22 -5.32 10.76
CA ILE A 358 -5.54 -6.26 9.68
C ILE A 358 -6.57 -5.65 8.73
N TYR A 359 -6.22 -5.58 7.45
CA TYR A 359 -7.10 -5.23 6.35
C TYR A 359 -7.29 -6.43 5.42
N GLN A 360 -8.52 -6.62 4.93
CA GLN A 360 -8.88 -7.75 4.06
C GLN A 360 -9.62 -7.27 2.82
N SER A 361 -9.20 -7.68 1.62
CA SER A 361 -9.90 -7.30 0.37
C SER A 361 -11.35 -7.77 0.34
N ALA A 362 -11.65 -8.92 0.96
CA ALA A 362 -13.03 -9.41 1.14
C ALA A 362 -13.97 -8.42 1.84
N VAL A 363 -13.44 -7.58 2.71
CA VAL A 363 -14.19 -6.59 3.51
C VAL A 363 -14.09 -5.20 2.88
N HIS A 364 -12.87 -4.80 2.53
CA HIS A 364 -12.51 -3.44 2.20
C HIS A 364 -12.42 -3.16 0.69
N GLY A 365 -12.62 -4.17 -0.17
CA GLY A 365 -12.37 -4.05 -1.61
C GLY A 365 -10.87 -3.86 -1.90
N THR A 366 -10.54 -3.10 -2.92
CA THR A 366 -9.17 -2.70 -3.19
C THR A 366 -8.64 -1.83 -2.04
N ILE A 367 -7.44 -2.17 -1.55
CA ILE A 367 -6.77 -1.47 -0.44
C ILE A 367 -5.56 -0.75 -1.00
N THR A 368 -5.48 0.56 -0.81
CA THR A 368 -4.31 1.36 -1.18
C THR A 368 -3.53 1.72 0.09
N VAL A 369 -2.25 1.40 0.10
CA VAL A 369 -1.31 1.82 1.15
C VAL A 369 -0.26 2.71 0.50
N SER A 370 -0.21 3.98 0.90
CA SER A 370 0.77 4.93 0.41
C SER A 370 1.67 5.45 1.51
N SER A 371 2.89 5.87 1.16
CA SER A 371 3.83 6.47 2.10
C SER A 371 4.79 7.43 1.41
N ASN A 372 5.02 8.57 2.05
CA ASN A 372 6.09 9.50 1.68
C ASN A 372 7.48 9.10 2.26
N GLY A 373 7.60 7.86 2.75
CA GLY A 373 8.82 7.33 3.38
C GLY A 373 8.90 7.55 4.89
N LYS A 374 7.96 8.26 5.49
CA LYS A 374 7.89 8.49 6.96
C LYS A 374 6.55 8.08 7.54
N ILE A 375 5.48 8.36 6.81
CA ILE A 375 4.10 8.19 7.25
C ILE A 375 3.41 7.25 6.30
N ILE A 376 2.53 6.41 6.83
CA ILE A 376 1.74 5.46 6.06
C ILE A 376 0.29 5.91 6.07
N TYR A 377 -0.33 5.94 4.90
CA TYR A 377 -1.74 6.23 4.70
C TYR A 377 -2.43 5.01 4.11
N ILE A 378 -3.64 4.73 4.57
CA ILE A 378 -4.46 3.63 4.07
C ILE A 378 -5.78 4.19 3.58
N VAL A 379 -6.15 3.77 2.37
CA VAL A 379 -7.46 4.07 1.78
C VAL A 379 -8.08 2.76 1.32
N THR A 380 -9.31 2.53 1.69
CA THR A 380 -10.07 1.35 1.29
C THR A 380 -11.19 1.73 0.34
N GLU A 381 -11.50 0.86 -0.62
CA GLU A 381 -12.59 1.08 -1.58
C GLU A 381 -13.97 0.98 -0.91
N LYS A 382 -14.09 0.13 0.10
CA LYS A 382 -15.31 -0.10 0.90
C LYS A 382 -15.01 0.22 2.37
N ASN A 383 -15.97 0.83 3.05
CA ASN A 383 -15.88 1.15 4.49
C ASN A 383 -16.25 -0.08 5.34
#